data_d3e1e5c9ee8a974c50b6fd3cea6ce1d4
#
_entry.id   d3e1e5c9ee8a974c50b6fd3cea6ce1d4
#
_cell.length_a   1.000
_cell.length_b   1.000
_cell.length_c   1.000
_cell.angle_alpha   90.00
_cell.angle_beta   90.00
_cell.angle_gamma   90.00
#
_symmetry.space_group_name_H-M   'P 1'
#
loop_
_entity.id
_entity.type
_entity.pdbx_description
1 polymer ?
#
loop_
_entity_poly.entity_id
_entity_poly.type
_entity_poly.pdbx_seq_one_letter_code
_entity_poly.pdbx_strand_id
1 'polypeptide(L)'
;GLEYVEIFYSHRFDPETPLEETMGALDVAVRAGKAQYVGISSYSPEKTAEAAAILRQLGTPLLIHQPSYSMLNRWIETEGLLDTLEDVGAGCIAFSPLAQGMLTSKYLDGVPEGSRASQGKSLSTDLLTEEALGHVRALHDMAHERGQSLAQMALAWALRDPRVTSVLIGASSARQLE
;
A
#
# COMPACT_ATOMS: atom_id res chain seq x y z
N GLY A 1 -25.74 3.82 -5.36
CA GLY A 1 -24.55 3.23 -5.90
C GLY A 1 -23.96 4.07 -7.01
N LEU A 2 -22.72 3.78 -7.36
CA LEU A 2 -22.05 4.40 -8.52
C LEU A 2 -22.42 3.61 -9.79
N GLU A 3 -22.49 4.28 -10.93
CA GLU A 3 -22.72 3.63 -12.22
C GLU A 3 -21.44 2.92 -12.70
N TYR A 4 -20.27 3.52 -12.43
CA TYR A 4 -18.94 2.99 -12.71
C TYR A 4 -17.92 3.47 -11.67
N VAL A 5 -16.72 2.90 -11.72
CA VAL A 5 -15.54 3.34 -10.98
C VAL A 5 -14.36 3.47 -11.94
N GLU A 6 -13.39 4.32 -11.60
CA GLU A 6 -12.18 4.48 -12.42
C GLU A 6 -11.33 3.22 -12.40
N ILE A 7 -11.07 2.67 -11.20
CA ILE A 7 -10.26 1.47 -11.05
C ILE A 7 -11.01 0.45 -10.20
N PHE A 8 -11.22 -0.74 -10.75
CA PHE A 8 -11.80 -1.85 -10.01
C PHE A 8 -10.71 -2.84 -9.61
N TYR A 9 -10.67 -3.23 -8.32
CA TYR A 9 -9.57 -4.02 -7.77
C TYR A 9 -9.98 -5.44 -7.42
N SER A 10 -9.09 -6.41 -7.72
CA SER A 10 -9.01 -7.62 -6.91
C SER A 10 -8.24 -7.31 -5.64
N HIS A 11 -8.94 -7.37 -4.48
CA HIS A 11 -8.41 -6.90 -3.20
C HIS A 11 -7.25 -7.75 -2.70
N ARG A 12 -7.33 -9.09 -2.89
CA ARG A 12 -6.27 -10.05 -2.52
C ARG A 12 -6.31 -11.24 -3.44
N PHE A 13 -5.15 -11.90 -3.60
CA PHE A 13 -5.07 -13.20 -4.24
C PHE A 13 -5.84 -14.23 -3.41
N ASP A 14 -6.71 -15.00 -4.09
CA ASP A 14 -7.41 -16.13 -3.51
C ASP A 14 -6.80 -17.42 -4.10
N PRO A 15 -6.12 -18.25 -3.28
CA PRO A 15 -5.48 -19.47 -3.76
C PRO A 15 -6.48 -20.57 -4.14
N GLU A 16 -7.75 -20.46 -3.75
CA GLU A 16 -8.78 -21.45 -4.04
C GLU A 16 -9.53 -21.15 -5.35
N THR A 17 -9.38 -19.93 -5.88
CA THR A 17 -9.98 -19.50 -7.15
C THR A 17 -8.91 -19.45 -8.25
N PRO A 18 -9.11 -20.09 -9.40
CA PRO A 18 -8.21 -19.95 -10.54
C PRO A 18 -7.99 -18.48 -10.91
N LEU A 19 -6.73 -18.11 -11.12
CA LEU A 19 -6.39 -16.71 -11.37
C LEU A 19 -7.04 -16.18 -12.66
N GLU A 20 -7.22 -17.04 -13.65
CA GLU A 20 -7.91 -16.74 -14.91
C GLU A 20 -9.37 -16.32 -14.68
N GLU A 21 -10.06 -16.95 -13.73
CA GLU A 21 -11.46 -16.59 -13.39
C GLU A 21 -11.50 -15.20 -12.73
N THR A 22 -10.59 -14.93 -11.81
CA THR A 22 -10.49 -13.62 -11.15
C THR A 22 -10.17 -12.52 -12.16
N MET A 23 -9.17 -12.72 -13.03
CA MET A 23 -8.80 -11.75 -14.06
C MET A 23 -9.88 -11.61 -15.13
N GLY A 24 -10.56 -12.71 -15.48
CA GLY A 24 -11.71 -12.69 -16.38
C GLY A 24 -12.88 -11.86 -15.83
N ALA A 25 -13.15 -11.93 -14.51
CA ALA A 25 -14.17 -11.11 -13.87
C ALA A 25 -13.83 -9.60 -13.92
N LEU A 26 -12.56 -9.25 -13.77
CA LEU A 26 -12.09 -7.87 -13.92
C LEU A 26 -12.27 -7.37 -15.37
N ASP A 27 -11.90 -8.19 -16.38
CA ASP A 27 -12.11 -7.87 -17.79
C ASP A 27 -13.60 -7.66 -18.11
N VAL A 28 -14.47 -8.53 -17.61
CA VAL A 28 -15.93 -8.38 -17.78
C VAL A 28 -16.43 -7.07 -17.20
N ALA A 29 -15.92 -6.63 -16.03
CA ALA A 29 -16.31 -5.35 -15.43
C ALA A 29 -15.94 -4.16 -16.33
N VAL A 30 -14.75 -4.18 -16.96
CA VAL A 30 -14.32 -3.15 -17.91
C VAL A 30 -15.20 -3.18 -19.18
N ARG A 31 -15.39 -4.35 -19.80
CA ARG A 31 -16.23 -4.48 -21.02
C ARG A 31 -17.67 -4.07 -20.79
N ALA A 32 -18.20 -4.27 -19.57
CA ALA A 32 -19.54 -3.84 -19.18
C ALA A 32 -19.63 -2.35 -18.85
N GLY A 33 -18.53 -1.58 -18.94
CA GLY A 33 -18.49 -0.16 -18.60
C GLY A 33 -18.66 0.13 -17.11
N LYS A 34 -18.40 -0.89 -16.25
CA LYS A 34 -18.47 -0.74 -14.77
C LYS A 34 -17.14 -0.29 -14.16
N ALA A 35 -16.04 -0.47 -14.88
CA ALA A 35 -14.73 0.04 -14.55
C ALA A 35 -14.05 0.59 -15.79
N GLN A 36 -13.20 1.59 -15.62
CA GLN A 36 -12.36 2.11 -16.69
C GLN A 36 -11.03 1.34 -16.76
N TYR A 37 -10.50 0.98 -15.60
CA TYR A 37 -9.24 0.26 -15.44
C TYR A 37 -9.37 -0.84 -14.38
N VAL A 38 -8.38 -1.71 -14.34
CA VAL A 38 -8.29 -2.77 -13.32
C VAL A 38 -6.99 -2.66 -12.53
N GLY A 39 -7.08 -3.02 -11.26
CA GLY A 39 -5.95 -3.11 -10.35
C GLY A 39 -5.97 -4.39 -9.53
N ILE A 40 -4.85 -4.69 -8.91
CA ILE A 40 -4.71 -5.79 -7.95
C ILE A 40 -4.08 -5.26 -6.65
N SER A 41 -4.23 -5.98 -5.56
CA SER A 41 -3.65 -5.60 -4.27
C SER A 41 -3.09 -6.82 -3.54
N SER A 42 -1.91 -6.65 -2.94
CA SER A 42 -1.28 -7.67 -2.09
C SER A 42 -1.02 -9.02 -2.79
N TYR A 43 -0.72 -9.02 -4.07
CA TYR A 43 -0.24 -10.16 -4.83
C TYR A 43 1.29 -10.27 -4.72
N SER A 44 1.83 -11.49 -4.74
CA SER A 44 3.28 -11.68 -4.87
C SER A 44 3.79 -11.21 -6.24
N PRO A 45 5.12 -11.00 -6.42
CA PRO A 45 5.69 -10.66 -7.72
C PRO A 45 5.30 -11.66 -8.82
N GLU A 46 5.39 -12.97 -8.54
CA GLU A 46 5.04 -14.03 -9.49
C GLU A 46 3.56 -13.96 -9.88
N LYS A 47 2.67 -13.82 -8.89
CA LYS A 47 1.23 -13.71 -9.15
C LYS A 47 0.84 -12.41 -9.82
N THR A 48 1.60 -11.34 -9.61
CA THR A 48 1.45 -10.08 -10.33
C THR A 48 1.81 -10.24 -11.80
N ALA A 49 2.93 -10.87 -12.11
CA ALA A 49 3.33 -11.16 -13.49
C ALA A 49 2.33 -12.06 -14.23
N GLU A 50 1.85 -13.11 -13.56
CA GLU A 50 0.85 -14.03 -14.08
C GLU A 50 -0.49 -13.32 -14.36
N ALA A 51 -1.00 -12.54 -13.41
CA ALA A 51 -2.21 -11.75 -13.56
C ALA A 51 -2.10 -10.74 -14.71
N ALA A 52 -0.98 -10.04 -14.81
CA ALA A 52 -0.71 -9.10 -15.90
C ALA A 52 -0.69 -9.79 -17.27
N ALA A 53 -0.11 -10.99 -17.36
CA ALA A 53 -0.09 -11.78 -18.61
C ALA A 53 -1.51 -12.20 -19.04
N ILE A 54 -2.33 -12.69 -18.11
CA ILE A 54 -3.73 -13.07 -18.37
C ILE A 54 -4.53 -11.85 -18.84
N LEU A 55 -4.47 -10.73 -18.08
CA LEU A 55 -5.19 -9.51 -18.44
C LEU A 55 -4.76 -8.95 -19.80
N ARG A 56 -3.47 -9.03 -20.13
CA ARG A 56 -2.98 -8.62 -21.46
C ARG A 56 -3.54 -9.47 -22.58
N GLN A 57 -3.68 -10.80 -22.40
CA GLN A 57 -4.31 -11.70 -23.36
C GLN A 57 -5.80 -11.39 -23.56
N LEU A 58 -6.49 -10.96 -22.50
CA LEU A 58 -7.89 -10.53 -22.54
C LEU A 58 -8.08 -9.15 -23.21
N GLY A 59 -7.00 -8.36 -23.36
CA GLY A 59 -7.06 -7.02 -23.92
C GLY A 59 -7.35 -5.92 -22.90
N THR A 60 -7.31 -6.25 -21.60
CA THR A 60 -7.53 -5.32 -20.47
C THR A 60 -6.25 -5.27 -19.63
N PRO A 61 -5.25 -4.44 -19.98
CA PRO A 61 -3.97 -4.44 -19.29
C PRO A 61 -4.11 -4.03 -17.82
N LEU A 62 -3.29 -4.63 -16.94
CA LEU A 62 -3.18 -4.24 -15.55
C LEU A 62 -2.66 -2.80 -15.45
N LEU A 63 -3.43 -1.92 -14.81
CA LEU A 63 -3.02 -0.53 -14.63
C LEU A 63 -2.09 -0.38 -13.42
N ILE A 64 -2.45 -1.01 -12.29
CA ILE A 64 -1.82 -0.65 -11.02
C ILE A 64 -1.90 -1.80 -10.00
N HIS A 65 -0.88 -1.90 -9.16
CA HIS A 65 -0.86 -2.76 -7.98
C HIS A 65 -0.85 -1.92 -6.70
N GLN A 66 -1.62 -2.33 -5.71
CA GLN A 66 -1.70 -1.64 -4.43
C GLN A 66 -1.11 -2.51 -3.30
N PRO A 67 0.20 -2.39 -2.98
CA PRO A 67 0.84 -3.11 -1.89
C PRO A 67 0.90 -2.30 -0.60
N SER A 68 1.08 -2.98 0.55
CA SER A 68 1.54 -2.31 1.77
C SER A 68 3.03 -1.97 1.66
N TYR A 69 3.39 -0.74 1.99
CA TYR A 69 4.78 -0.29 1.92
C TYR A 69 5.06 0.85 2.88
N SER A 70 6.16 0.76 3.61
CA SER A 70 6.62 1.81 4.53
C SER A 70 8.11 1.59 4.85
N MET A 71 8.72 2.52 5.59
CA MET A 71 10.08 2.34 6.14
C MET A 71 10.24 1.06 6.97
N LEU A 72 9.16 0.60 7.63
CA LEU A 72 9.13 -0.59 8.48
C LEU A 72 8.65 -1.86 7.75
N ASN A 73 8.15 -1.74 6.53
CA ASN A 73 7.70 -2.86 5.70
C ASN A 73 8.15 -2.66 4.27
N ARG A 74 9.25 -3.30 3.89
CA ARG A 74 9.96 -3.08 2.62
C ARG A 74 9.88 -4.27 1.65
N TRP A 75 8.94 -5.17 1.85
CA TRP A 75 8.81 -6.39 1.07
C TRP A 75 8.77 -6.18 -0.45
N ILE A 76 8.15 -5.07 -0.90
CA ILE A 76 8.05 -4.76 -2.33
C ILE A 76 9.42 -4.51 -3.00
N GLU A 77 10.42 -4.09 -2.20
CA GLU A 77 11.80 -3.95 -2.65
C GLU A 77 12.53 -5.31 -2.54
N THR A 78 12.43 -5.96 -1.38
CA THR A 78 13.23 -7.16 -1.06
C THR A 78 12.76 -8.41 -1.81
N GLU A 79 11.50 -8.48 -2.21
CA GLU A 79 10.93 -9.58 -2.99
C GLU A 79 10.84 -9.27 -4.49
N GLY A 80 11.26 -8.07 -4.93
CA GLY A 80 11.34 -7.71 -6.34
C GLY A 80 10.02 -7.31 -6.99
N LEU A 81 9.00 -6.91 -6.19
CA LEU A 81 7.72 -6.48 -6.76
C LEU A 81 7.85 -5.23 -7.63
N LEU A 82 8.70 -4.27 -7.24
CA LEU A 82 8.90 -3.05 -8.03
C LEU A 82 9.50 -3.35 -9.39
N ASP A 83 10.44 -4.29 -9.48
CA ASP A 83 11.02 -4.73 -10.75
C ASP A 83 9.96 -5.42 -11.62
N THR A 84 9.13 -6.29 -11.02
CA THR A 84 8.01 -6.93 -11.70
C THR A 84 7.01 -5.92 -12.27
N LEU A 85 6.67 -4.87 -11.50
CA LEU A 85 5.73 -3.82 -11.95
C LEU A 85 6.31 -3.01 -13.12
N GLU A 86 7.59 -2.70 -13.09
CA GLU A 86 8.30 -2.04 -14.19
C GLU A 86 8.26 -2.92 -15.45
N ASP A 87 8.56 -4.20 -15.33
CA ASP A 87 8.56 -5.16 -16.44
C ASP A 87 7.19 -5.32 -17.10
N VAL A 88 6.11 -5.33 -16.31
CA VAL A 88 4.74 -5.47 -16.84
C VAL A 88 4.11 -4.13 -17.24
N GLY A 89 4.73 -3.00 -16.90
CA GLY A 89 4.26 -1.66 -17.21
C GLY A 89 3.09 -1.21 -16.32
N ALA A 90 3.02 -1.67 -15.08
CA ALA A 90 1.99 -1.31 -14.11
C ALA A 90 2.51 -0.33 -13.05
N GLY A 91 1.64 0.58 -12.58
CA GLY A 91 1.97 1.50 -11.49
C GLY A 91 1.89 0.85 -10.11
N CYS A 92 2.40 1.58 -9.11
CA CYS A 92 2.36 1.18 -7.70
C CYS A 92 1.69 2.27 -6.85
N ILE A 93 0.61 1.94 -6.13
CA ILE A 93 0.03 2.81 -5.10
C ILE A 93 0.24 2.16 -3.74
N ALA A 94 1.15 2.69 -2.93
CA ALA A 94 1.46 2.12 -1.63
C ALA A 94 0.41 2.49 -0.57
N PHE A 95 -0.13 1.51 0.15
CA PHE A 95 -0.96 1.75 1.33
C PHE A 95 -0.17 1.55 2.62
N SER A 96 -0.67 2.14 3.71
CA SER A 96 -0.03 2.14 5.03
C SER A 96 1.40 2.72 5.07
N PRO A 97 1.71 3.82 4.34
CA PRO A 97 3.08 4.38 4.31
C PRO A 97 3.54 4.90 5.67
N LEU A 98 2.62 5.17 6.59
CA LEU A 98 2.89 5.56 7.97
C LEU A 98 2.86 4.38 8.96
N ALA A 99 2.90 3.13 8.48
CA ALA A 99 2.87 1.92 9.30
C ALA A 99 1.77 1.99 10.38
N GLN A 100 0.53 2.30 9.95
CA GLN A 100 -0.65 2.44 10.82
C GLN A 100 -0.52 3.50 11.93
N GLY A 101 0.37 4.46 11.73
CA GLY A 101 0.64 5.56 12.65
C GLY A 101 1.91 5.40 13.48
N MET A 102 2.64 4.29 13.37
CA MET A 102 3.93 4.11 14.04
C MET A 102 4.96 5.14 13.55
N LEU A 103 4.95 5.48 12.26
CA LEU A 103 5.82 6.51 11.67
C LEU A 103 5.23 7.93 11.82
N THR A 104 4.72 8.20 13.03
CA THR A 104 4.28 9.53 13.47
C THR A 104 4.73 9.74 14.91
N SER A 105 4.53 10.94 15.47
CA SER A 105 4.80 11.19 16.88
C SER A 105 3.84 10.51 17.86
N LYS A 106 2.82 9.81 17.35
CA LYS A 106 1.69 9.30 18.14
C LYS A 106 2.08 8.29 19.22
N TYR A 107 3.09 7.45 18.97
CA TYR A 107 3.48 6.34 19.84
C TYR A 107 4.84 6.52 20.52
N LEU A 108 5.47 7.70 20.38
CA LEU A 108 6.80 7.96 20.95
C LEU A 108 6.82 7.89 22.48
N ASP A 109 5.76 8.37 23.13
CA ASP A 109 5.60 8.43 24.59
C ASP A 109 4.69 7.32 25.15
N GLY A 110 4.40 6.30 24.34
CA GLY A 110 3.54 5.18 24.74
C GLY A 110 2.30 5.02 23.84
N VAL A 111 1.36 4.18 24.26
CA VAL A 111 0.12 3.89 23.52
C VAL A 111 -1.00 4.81 23.99
N PRO A 112 -1.41 5.83 23.22
CA PRO A 112 -2.49 6.73 23.62
C PRO A 112 -3.82 6.01 23.74
N GLU A 113 -4.63 6.39 24.71
CA GLU A 113 -6.01 5.92 24.83
C GLU A 113 -6.82 6.27 23.58
N GLY A 114 -7.69 5.36 23.13
CA GLY A 114 -8.47 5.52 21.89
C GLY A 114 -7.67 5.35 20.59
N SER A 115 -6.38 5.03 20.67
CA SER A 115 -5.57 4.72 19.48
C SER A 115 -5.95 3.37 18.86
N ARG A 116 -5.53 3.10 17.61
CA ARG A 116 -5.75 1.80 16.95
C ARG A 116 -5.13 0.65 17.74
N ALA A 117 -3.96 0.87 18.33
CA ALA A 117 -3.27 -0.10 19.16
C ALA A 117 -4.02 -0.36 20.49
N SER A 118 -4.50 0.70 21.19
CA SER A 118 -5.25 0.54 22.43
C SER A 118 -6.61 -0.13 22.24
N GLN A 119 -7.18 -0.07 21.03
CA GLN A 119 -8.46 -0.68 20.68
C GLN A 119 -8.32 -2.11 20.11
N GLY A 120 -7.11 -2.66 20.02
CA GLY A 120 -6.86 -3.98 19.42
C GLY A 120 -7.32 -4.11 17.95
N LYS A 121 -7.38 -2.98 17.22
CA LYS A 121 -7.81 -2.94 15.81
C LYS A 121 -6.66 -3.37 14.88
N SER A 122 -6.44 -2.63 13.80
CA SER A 122 -5.48 -2.99 12.76
C SER A 122 -4.01 -2.98 13.19
N LEU A 123 -3.63 -2.29 14.26
CA LEU A 123 -2.28 -2.29 14.82
C LEU A 123 -2.25 -3.16 16.08
N SER A 124 -1.54 -4.30 16.03
CA SER A 124 -1.27 -5.11 17.21
C SER A 124 -0.28 -4.41 18.14
N THR A 125 -0.54 -4.46 19.45
CA THR A 125 0.42 -3.99 20.47
C THR A 125 1.74 -4.76 20.44
N ASP A 126 1.73 -6.00 19.94
CA ASP A 126 2.93 -6.84 19.78
C ASP A 126 3.96 -6.24 18.82
N LEU A 127 3.53 -5.35 17.93
CA LEU A 127 4.42 -4.59 17.03
C LEU A 127 5.08 -3.39 17.70
N LEU A 128 4.60 -2.97 18.87
CA LEU A 128 5.11 -1.83 19.65
C LEU A 128 6.15 -2.28 20.69
N THR A 129 7.11 -3.09 20.27
CA THR A 129 8.22 -3.51 21.13
C THR A 129 9.14 -2.32 21.41
N GLU A 130 9.88 -2.36 22.56
CA GLU A 130 10.88 -1.32 22.86
C GLU A 130 11.95 -1.19 21.77
N GLU A 131 12.32 -2.28 21.12
CA GLU A 131 13.23 -2.25 19.97
C GLU A 131 12.62 -1.47 18.79
N ALA A 132 11.39 -1.79 18.40
CA ALA A 132 10.69 -1.09 17.31
C ALA A 132 10.49 0.40 17.65
N LEU A 133 10.11 0.72 18.88
CA LEU A 133 9.96 2.10 19.34
C LEU A 133 11.32 2.83 19.39
N GLY A 134 12.40 2.13 19.72
CA GLY A 134 13.77 2.66 19.63
C GLY A 134 14.13 3.09 18.21
N HIS A 135 13.82 2.26 17.21
CA HIS A 135 14.01 2.62 15.80
C HIS A 135 13.14 3.81 15.37
N VAL A 136 11.87 3.84 15.83
CA VAL A 136 10.96 4.97 15.53
C VAL A 136 11.45 6.29 16.15
N ARG A 137 11.98 6.25 17.38
CA ARG A 137 12.58 7.45 18.03
C ARG A 137 13.81 7.94 17.25
N ALA A 138 14.70 7.04 16.81
CA ALA A 138 15.85 7.43 15.99
C ALA A 138 15.43 8.06 14.64
N LEU A 139 14.40 7.51 13.99
CA LEU A 139 13.82 8.09 12.77
C LEU A 139 13.17 9.45 13.05
N HIS A 140 12.54 9.64 14.22
CA HIS A 140 11.97 10.92 14.63
C HIS A 140 13.05 11.99 14.79
N ASP A 141 14.17 11.65 15.43
CA ASP A 141 15.29 12.57 15.63
C ASP A 141 15.89 12.98 14.28
N MET A 142 16.09 12.02 13.35
CA MET A 142 16.53 12.31 11.97
C MET A 142 15.56 13.24 11.24
N ALA A 143 14.25 13.03 11.38
CA ALA A 143 13.25 13.89 10.77
C ALA A 143 13.33 15.32 11.33
N HIS A 144 13.48 15.45 12.64
CA HIS A 144 13.62 16.75 13.33
C HIS A 144 14.87 17.49 12.86
N GLU A 145 16.03 16.83 12.76
CA GLU A 145 17.26 17.41 12.22
C GLU A 145 17.10 17.94 10.80
N ARG A 146 16.20 17.34 10.01
CA ARG A 146 15.85 17.75 8.65
C ARG A 146 14.77 18.83 8.59
N GLY A 147 14.26 19.31 9.74
CA GLY A 147 13.14 20.25 9.81
C GLY A 147 11.81 19.68 9.33
N GLN A 148 11.61 18.36 9.45
CA GLN A 148 10.42 17.66 9.02
C GLN A 148 9.74 16.93 10.19
N SER A 149 8.43 16.69 10.10
CA SER A 149 7.82 15.68 10.95
C SER A 149 8.21 14.28 10.50
N LEU A 150 8.15 13.29 11.39
CA LEU A 150 8.40 11.88 11.02
C LEU A 150 7.44 11.41 9.92
N ALA A 151 6.17 11.84 9.95
CA ALA A 151 5.19 11.52 8.93
C ALA A 151 5.60 12.08 7.56
N GLN A 152 6.03 13.34 7.48
CA GLN A 152 6.51 13.95 6.24
C GLN A 152 7.72 13.21 5.68
N MET A 153 8.70 12.88 6.54
CA MET A 153 9.87 12.12 6.13
C MET A 153 9.48 10.72 5.63
N ALA A 154 8.57 10.02 6.31
CA ALA A 154 8.14 8.69 5.92
C ALA A 154 7.40 8.68 4.57
N LEU A 155 6.56 9.67 4.30
CA LEU A 155 5.88 9.82 3.02
C LEU A 155 6.85 10.14 1.88
N ALA A 156 7.77 11.08 2.10
CA ALA A 156 8.81 11.40 1.13
C ALA A 156 9.72 10.20 0.86
N TRP A 157 10.05 9.42 1.91
CA TRP A 157 10.83 8.20 1.76
C TRP A 157 10.10 7.13 0.93
N ALA A 158 8.81 6.93 1.15
CA ALA A 158 8.02 5.97 0.37
C ALA A 158 7.97 6.34 -1.12
N LEU A 159 7.97 7.63 -1.44
CA LEU A 159 7.94 8.17 -2.81
C LEU A 159 9.34 8.37 -3.42
N ARG A 160 10.44 7.97 -2.74
CA ARG A 160 11.80 8.17 -3.26
C ARG A 160 12.13 7.31 -4.49
N ASP A 161 11.46 6.16 -4.62
CA ASP A 161 11.60 5.30 -5.77
C ASP A 161 10.58 5.73 -6.83
N PRO A 162 11.00 6.11 -8.05
CA PRO A 162 10.09 6.60 -9.09
C PRO A 162 9.06 5.56 -9.55
N ARG A 163 9.26 4.29 -9.26
CA ARG A 163 8.30 3.21 -9.54
C ARG A 163 7.10 3.22 -8.59
N VAL A 164 7.21 3.89 -7.43
CA VAL A 164 6.08 4.15 -6.55
C VAL A 164 5.33 5.38 -7.04
N THR A 165 4.22 5.17 -7.72
CA THR A 165 3.43 6.22 -8.37
C THR A 165 2.76 7.16 -7.36
N SER A 166 2.24 6.60 -6.25
CA SER A 166 1.50 7.35 -5.23
C SER A 166 1.46 6.60 -3.91
N VAL A 167 1.08 7.31 -2.84
CA VAL A 167 0.83 6.74 -1.53
C VAL A 167 -0.57 7.08 -1.03
N LEU A 168 -1.24 6.11 -0.40
CA LEU A 168 -2.53 6.29 0.24
C LEU A 168 -2.34 6.63 1.71
N ILE A 169 -2.86 7.77 2.12
CA ILE A 169 -2.88 8.17 3.53
C ILE A 169 -4.31 8.22 4.06
N GLY A 170 -4.46 7.93 5.35
CA GLY A 170 -5.71 8.11 6.07
C GLY A 170 -5.54 9.20 7.12
N ALA A 171 -6.42 10.18 7.13
CA ALA A 171 -6.47 11.23 8.14
C ALA A 171 -7.81 11.18 8.89
N SER A 172 -7.79 11.37 10.21
CA SER A 172 -8.98 11.45 11.06
C SER A 172 -9.42 12.90 11.33
N SER A 173 -8.63 13.86 10.89
CA SER A 173 -8.93 15.31 11.00
C SER A 173 -8.22 16.10 9.91
N ALA A 174 -8.72 17.29 9.57
CA ALA A 174 -8.09 18.22 8.62
C ALA A 174 -6.67 18.60 9.08
N ARG A 175 -6.48 18.82 10.39
CA ARG A 175 -5.17 19.13 10.98
C ARG A 175 -4.07 18.11 10.68
N GLN A 176 -4.43 16.86 10.38
CA GLN A 176 -3.44 15.83 10.01
C GLN A 176 -2.99 15.94 8.54
N LEU A 177 -3.68 16.72 7.74
CA LEU A 177 -3.36 16.96 6.33
C LEU A 177 -2.61 18.28 6.12
N GLU A 178 -2.72 19.20 7.07
CA GLU A 178 -2.01 20.48 7.13
C GLU A 178 -0.57 20.30 7.66
#